data_2d9227806a62b2104b0d6ae5f5f710f0
#
_entry.id   2d9227806a62b2104b0d6ae5f5f710f0
#
_cell.length_a   1.000
_cell.length_b   1.000
_cell.length_c   1.000
_cell.angle_alpha   90.00
_cell.angle_beta   90.00
_cell.angle_gamma   90.00
#
_symmetry.space_group_name_H-M   'P 1'
#
loop_
_entity.id
_entity.type
_entity.pdbx_description
1 polymer ?
#
loop_
_entity_poly.entity_id
_entity_poly.type
_entity_poly.pdbx_seq_one_letter_code
_entity_poly.pdbx_strand_id
1 'polypeptide(L)'
;MRRIVTIGRGGSGKTSFIALLTKYFIEKNNTPLLLVDADPDQNLSEMVGVELKKTISEILYEFKEKGGSVSGTSPLERLEPRIIENLHETDFFDLIAIGTKWKEGCYCLPNDLLKKILLTLSKNYQNVLIDSPAGLEHLNRRISSEVEYIFEILNPSKKAFDHVIRAQRIMQEVKIKFEHLYLVGGYNFPENLKSKAEDTGFQYLGNIEHDKNIESYVIDGKSLLDLPSDSPSYISIKKMLENIL
;
A
#
# COMPACT_ATOMS: atom_id res chain seq x y z
N MET A 1 -0.43 -8.72 -15.15
CA MET A 1 -0.90 -7.85 -14.03
C MET A 1 -0.02 -8.15 -12.85
N ARG A 2 0.59 -7.14 -12.25
CA ARG A 2 1.42 -7.30 -11.03
C ARG A 2 0.67 -6.71 -9.83
N ARG A 3 0.62 -7.47 -8.73
CA ARG A 3 0.16 -6.95 -7.43
C ARG A 3 1.37 -6.80 -6.53
N ILE A 4 1.56 -5.60 -6.03
CA ILE A 4 2.69 -5.19 -5.22
C ILE A 4 2.16 -4.68 -3.89
N VAL A 5 2.66 -5.21 -2.79
CA VAL A 5 2.23 -4.84 -1.44
C VAL A 5 3.42 -4.38 -0.62
N THR A 6 3.29 -3.27 0.08
CA THR A 6 4.26 -2.89 1.12
C THR A 6 3.79 -3.39 2.48
N ILE A 7 4.70 -3.91 3.26
CA ILE A 7 4.49 -4.27 4.65
C ILE A 7 5.59 -3.68 5.53
N GLY A 8 5.39 -3.67 6.83
CA GLY A 8 6.39 -3.18 7.78
C GLY A 8 5.75 -2.45 8.95
N ARG A 9 6.59 -1.98 9.84
CA ARG A 9 6.15 -1.30 11.06
C ARG A 9 5.70 0.13 10.80
N GLY A 10 4.95 0.73 11.75
CA GLY A 10 4.60 2.15 11.71
C GLY A 10 5.83 3.02 11.58
N GLY A 11 5.75 4.05 10.74
CA GLY A 11 6.84 5.00 10.48
C GLY A 11 8.05 4.44 9.73
N SER A 12 7.95 3.26 9.09
CA SER A 12 9.06 2.70 8.30
C SER A 12 9.20 3.32 6.90
N GLY A 13 8.21 4.09 6.41
CA GLY A 13 8.23 4.71 5.09
C GLY A 13 7.49 3.92 4.00
N LYS A 14 6.54 3.03 4.36
CA LYS A 14 5.74 2.25 3.40
C LYS A 14 5.03 3.12 2.38
N THR A 15 4.25 4.08 2.86
CA THR A 15 3.45 4.98 2.04
C THR A 15 4.33 5.82 1.10
N SER A 16 5.44 6.37 1.61
CA SER A 16 6.42 7.08 0.78
C SER A 16 7.03 6.18 -0.29
N PHE A 17 7.33 4.93 0.05
CA PHE A 17 7.84 3.96 -0.92
C PHE A 17 6.80 3.69 -2.02
N ILE A 18 5.50 3.49 -1.68
CA ILE A 18 4.43 3.31 -2.67
C ILE A 18 4.27 4.54 -3.55
N ALA A 19 4.33 5.75 -2.99
CA ALA A 19 4.25 6.98 -3.79
C ALA A 19 5.42 7.09 -4.79
N LEU A 20 6.65 6.78 -4.37
CA LEU A 20 7.82 6.81 -5.26
C LEU A 20 7.84 5.63 -6.25
N LEU A 21 7.29 4.48 -5.87
CA LEU A 21 7.06 3.36 -6.78
C LEU A 21 6.01 3.74 -7.85
N THR A 22 4.97 4.47 -7.47
CA THR A 22 3.98 5.03 -8.41
C THR A 22 4.66 5.94 -9.43
N LYS A 23 5.49 6.89 -8.96
CA LYS A 23 6.30 7.76 -9.83
C LYS A 23 7.16 6.95 -10.81
N TYR A 24 7.84 5.91 -10.33
CA TYR A 24 8.66 5.03 -11.16
C TYR A 24 7.85 4.36 -12.28
N PHE A 25 6.67 3.81 -11.96
CA PHE A 25 5.81 3.18 -12.97
C PHE A 25 5.28 4.19 -14.00
N ILE A 26 4.92 5.40 -13.57
CA ILE A 26 4.50 6.49 -14.47
C ILE A 26 5.63 6.84 -15.44
N GLU A 27 6.85 7.06 -14.93
CA GLU A 27 8.02 7.37 -15.77
C GLU A 27 8.38 6.25 -16.76
N LYS A 28 8.10 4.98 -16.40
CA LYS A 28 8.31 3.82 -17.28
C LYS A 28 7.13 3.53 -18.22
N ASN A 29 6.09 4.36 -18.23
CA ASN A 29 4.85 4.16 -19.00
C ASN A 29 4.16 2.81 -18.68
N ASN A 30 4.30 2.31 -17.47
CA ASN A 30 3.67 1.08 -16.99
C ASN A 30 2.29 1.37 -16.36
N THR A 31 1.46 2.13 -17.05
CA THR A 31 0.09 2.53 -16.68
C THR A 31 -0.93 1.74 -17.50
N PRO A 32 -2.23 1.67 -17.12
CA PRO A 32 -2.82 2.27 -15.92
C PRO A 32 -2.47 1.52 -14.62
N LEU A 33 -2.41 2.27 -13.51
CA LEU A 33 -2.17 1.75 -12.17
C LEU A 33 -3.44 1.82 -11.33
N LEU A 34 -3.61 0.84 -10.41
CA LEU A 34 -4.56 0.96 -9.31
C LEU A 34 -3.78 1.12 -8.00
N LEU A 35 -3.94 2.25 -7.35
CA LEU A 35 -3.42 2.50 -6.01
C LEU A 35 -4.48 2.14 -4.98
N VAL A 36 -4.07 1.41 -3.96
CA VAL A 36 -4.94 0.94 -2.88
C VAL A 36 -4.36 1.40 -1.55
N ASP A 37 -5.02 2.33 -0.91
CA ASP A 37 -4.71 2.72 0.46
C ASP A 37 -5.54 1.86 1.42
N ALA A 38 -4.92 0.81 1.94
CA ALA A 38 -5.53 -0.09 2.92
C ALA A 38 -5.26 0.35 4.37
N ASP A 39 -4.56 1.48 4.58
CA ASP A 39 -4.36 2.08 5.90
C ASP A 39 -5.54 2.99 6.26
N PRO A 40 -6.17 2.80 7.44
CA PRO A 40 -7.21 3.71 7.90
C PRO A 40 -6.79 5.18 7.98
N ASP A 41 -5.51 5.47 8.14
CA ASP A 41 -4.98 6.84 8.25
C ASP A 41 -4.94 7.60 6.90
N GLN A 42 -5.11 6.91 5.77
CA GLN A 42 -5.29 7.47 4.41
C GLN A 42 -4.15 8.40 3.94
N ASN A 43 -2.92 8.08 4.29
CA ASN A 43 -1.78 8.95 3.97
C ASN A 43 -1.36 8.91 2.49
N LEU A 44 -1.75 7.88 1.74
CA LEU A 44 -1.31 7.70 0.35
C LEU A 44 -1.85 8.78 -0.58
N SER A 45 -3.11 9.19 -0.40
CA SER A 45 -3.75 10.21 -1.23
C SER A 45 -2.99 11.54 -1.21
N GLU A 46 -2.60 12.01 -0.01
CA GLU A 46 -1.80 13.22 0.16
C GLU A 46 -0.43 13.06 -0.50
N MET A 47 0.24 11.91 -0.29
CA MET A 47 1.58 11.67 -0.86
C MET A 47 1.61 11.56 -2.38
N VAL A 48 0.49 11.21 -3.03
CA VAL A 48 0.36 11.23 -4.50
C VAL A 48 -0.35 12.49 -5.02
N GLY A 49 -0.67 13.43 -4.15
CA GLY A 49 -1.19 14.76 -4.50
C GLY A 49 -2.63 14.77 -5.00
N VAL A 50 -3.48 13.88 -4.48
CA VAL A 50 -4.89 13.81 -4.87
C VAL A 50 -5.81 13.92 -3.65
N GLU A 51 -6.98 14.52 -3.86
CA GLU A 51 -8.03 14.59 -2.87
C GLU A 51 -9.08 13.50 -3.17
N LEU A 52 -9.31 12.62 -2.20
CA LEU A 52 -10.28 11.54 -2.34
C LEU A 52 -11.71 12.07 -2.35
N LYS A 53 -12.54 11.54 -3.25
CA LYS A 53 -13.99 11.83 -3.26
C LYS A 53 -14.65 11.26 -2.00
N LYS A 54 -14.52 9.95 -1.78
CA LYS A 54 -15.00 9.22 -0.60
C LYS A 54 -14.21 7.93 -0.40
N THR A 55 -14.07 7.58 0.85
CA THR A 55 -13.50 6.30 1.26
C THR A 55 -14.56 5.19 1.34
N ILE A 56 -14.12 3.93 1.36
CA ILE A 56 -15.00 2.77 1.57
C ILE A 56 -15.75 2.91 2.89
N SER A 57 -15.08 3.37 3.95
CA SER A 57 -15.68 3.53 5.29
C SER A 57 -16.79 4.60 5.31
N GLU A 58 -16.61 5.72 4.58
CA GLU A 58 -17.63 6.77 4.46
C GLU A 58 -18.84 6.30 3.65
N ILE A 59 -18.61 5.61 2.53
CA ILE A 59 -19.69 5.03 1.72
C ILE A 59 -20.51 4.03 2.54
N LEU A 60 -19.85 3.20 3.34
CA LEU A 60 -20.50 2.27 4.27
C LEU A 60 -21.31 2.99 5.34
N TYR A 61 -20.76 4.06 5.89
CA TYR A 61 -21.45 4.88 6.90
C TYR A 61 -22.73 5.48 6.33
N GLU A 62 -22.66 6.17 5.20
CA GLU A 62 -23.83 6.75 4.52
C GLU A 62 -24.88 5.70 4.16
N PHE A 63 -24.45 4.52 3.72
CA PHE A 63 -25.37 3.43 3.39
C PHE A 63 -26.17 2.96 4.60
N LYS A 64 -25.52 2.85 5.77
CA LYS A 64 -26.18 2.46 7.02
C LYS A 64 -27.15 3.53 7.54
N GLU A 65 -26.75 4.80 7.49
CA GLU A 65 -27.61 5.93 7.92
C GLU A 65 -28.87 6.07 7.07
N LYS A 66 -28.80 5.76 5.78
CA LYS A 66 -29.93 5.77 4.85
C LYS A 66 -30.83 4.52 4.92
N GLY A 67 -30.72 3.73 5.98
CA GLY A 67 -31.57 2.56 6.20
C GLY A 67 -31.23 1.36 5.32
N GLY A 68 -29.97 1.12 5.03
CA GLY A 68 -29.40 0.14 4.10
C GLY A 68 -29.76 -1.35 4.26
N SER A 69 -30.86 -1.65 4.97
CA SER A 69 -31.50 -2.96 5.08
C SER A 69 -32.72 -3.05 4.18
N VAL A 70 -32.54 -3.45 2.93
CA VAL A 70 -33.69 -3.86 2.10
C VAL A 70 -33.52 -5.36 1.82
N SER A 71 -34.54 -6.14 2.15
CA SER A 71 -34.56 -7.58 1.97
C SER A 71 -34.31 -7.98 0.52
N GLY A 72 -33.41 -8.94 0.30
CA GLY A 72 -33.28 -9.64 -0.97
C GLY A 72 -31.97 -9.50 -1.74
N THR A 73 -31.12 -8.51 -1.45
CA THR A 73 -29.78 -8.38 -2.07
C THR A 73 -28.69 -8.23 -1.02
N SER A 74 -27.54 -8.84 -1.28
CA SER A 74 -26.36 -8.70 -0.41
C SER A 74 -25.96 -7.23 -0.27
N PRO A 75 -25.67 -6.72 0.95
CA PRO A 75 -25.11 -5.36 1.12
C PRO A 75 -23.89 -5.11 0.23
N LEU A 76 -23.07 -6.14 -0.02
CA LEU A 76 -21.89 -6.07 -0.88
C LEU A 76 -22.24 -5.71 -2.33
N GLU A 77 -23.27 -6.32 -2.90
CA GLU A 77 -23.70 -6.08 -4.30
C GLU A 77 -24.20 -4.65 -4.53
N ARG A 78 -24.74 -4.02 -3.49
CA ARG A 78 -25.24 -2.63 -3.56
C ARG A 78 -24.13 -1.60 -3.35
N LEU A 79 -23.11 -1.95 -2.60
CA LEU A 79 -22.01 -1.05 -2.26
C LEU A 79 -20.94 -1.02 -3.34
N GLU A 80 -20.73 -2.14 -4.05
CA GLU A 80 -19.71 -2.23 -5.10
C GLU A 80 -19.85 -1.14 -6.18
N PRO A 81 -21.03 -0.89 -6.78
CA PRO A 81 -21.20 0.19 -7.75
C PRO A 81 -20.90 1.57 -7.16
N ARG A 82 -21.34 1.82 -5.92
CA ARG A 82 -21.08 3.11 -5.26
C ARG A 82 -19.62 3.36 -4.97
N ILE A 83 -18.86 2.30 -4.67
CA ILE A 83 -17.42 2.42 -4.45
C ILE A 83 -16.71 2.68 -5.77
N ILE A 84 -17.11 2.00 -6.85
CA ILE A 84 -16.57 2.23 -8.20
C ILE A 84 -16.86 3.67 -8.66
N GLU A 85 -18.06 4.20 -8.46
CA GLU A 85 -18.41 5.59 -8.78
C GLU A 85 -17.59 6.64 -8.00
N ASN A 86 -17.06 6.27 -6.83
CA ASN A 86 -16.24 7.14 -6.00
C ASN A 86 -14.73 6.86 -6.11
N LEU A 87 -14.33 6.01 -7.06
CA LEU A 87 -12.93 5.82 -7.40
C LEU A 87 -12.33 7.18 -7.83
N HIS A 88 -11.18 7.52 -7.29
CA HIS A 88 -10.47 8.72 -7.72
C HIS A 88 -9.66 8.39 -8.97
N GLU A 89 -10.08 8.91 -10.11
CA GLU A 89 -9.50 8.65 -11.42
C GLU A 89 -8.55 9.79 -11.83
N THR A 90 -7.37 9.45 -12.32
CA THR A 90 -6.40 10.36 -12.93
C THR A 90 -5.95 9.82 -14.29
N ASP A 91 -5.12 10.57 -15.02
CA ASP A 91 -4.58 10.13 -16.32
C ASP A 91 -3.63 8.93 -16.20
N PHE A 92 -3.04 8.67 -15.02
CA PHE A 92 -2.00 7.67 -14.83
C PHE A 92 -2.40 6.55 -13.87
N PHE A 93 -3.26 6.84 -12.92
CA PHE A 93 -3.69 5.88 -11.90
C PHE A 93 -5.08 6.20 -11.37
N ASP A 94 -5.71 5.18 -10.87
CA ASP A 94 -6.90 5.31 -10.03
C ASP A 94 -6.55 4.99 -8.58
N LEU A 95 -7.21 5.66 -7.63
CA LEU A 95 -6.97 5.47 -6.20
C LEU A 95 -8.26 5.10 -5.46
N ILE A 96 -8.16 4.09 -4.60
CA ILE A 96 -9.19 3.69 -3.64
C ILE A 96 -8.61 3.61 -2.24
N ALA A 97 -9.32 4.13 -1.23
CA ALA A 97 -8.90 4.08 0.16
C ALA A 97 -9.95 3.43 1.06
N ILE A 98 -9.49 2.66 2.05
CA ILE A 98 -10.37 2.05 3.04
C ILE A 98 -10.98 3.10 3.97
N GLY A 99 -10.20 4.05 4.41
CA GLY A 99 -10.60 5.18 5.24
C GLY A 99 -10.82 4.86 6.71
N THR A 100 -10.90 5.91 7.51
CA THR A 100 -11.15 5.82 8.95
C THR A 100 -12.59 5.46 9.24
N LYS A 101 -12.82 4.63 10.25
CA LYS A 101 -14.14 4.22 10.68
C LYS A 101 -14.67 5.17 11.76
N TRP A 102 -15.88 5.70 11.56
CA TRP A 102 -16.50 6.68 12.43
C TRP A 102 -17.34 6.09 13.59
N LYS A 103 -17.61 4.78 13.59
CA LYS A 103 -18.38 4.09 14.65
C LYS A 103 -17.62 2.87 15.16
N GLU A 104 -17.94 2.45 16.38
CA GLU A 104 -17.40 1.24 17.00
C GLU A 104 -17.57 -0.02 16.12
N GLY A 105 -16.61 -0.93 16.21
CA GLY A 105 -16.63 -2.23 15.56
C GLY A 105 -15.35 -2.52 14.76
N CYS A 106 -15.27 -3.71 14.17
CA CYS A 106 -14.11 -4.14 13.38
C CYS A 106 -14.11 -3.56 11.96
N TYR A 107 -12.93 -3.59 11.32
CA TYR A 107 -12.77 -3.30 9.89
C TYR A 107 -13.13 -4.48 8.97
N CYS A 108 -13.84 -5.49 9.48
CA CYS A 108 -14.13 -6.71 8.71
C CYS A 108 -14.89 -6.39 7.42
N LEU A 109 -16.00 -5.66 7.50
CA LEU A 109 -16.80 -5.31 6.33
C LEU A 109 -16.08 -4.37 5.35
N PRO A 110 -15.41 -3.26 5.76
CA PRO A 110 -14.58 -2.47 4.86
C PRO A 110 -13.51 -3.30 4.14
N ASN A 111 -12.82 -4.19 4.84
CA ASN A 111 -11.81 -5.07 4.24
C ASN A 111 -12.42 -6.09 3.26
N ASP A 112 -13.58 -6.69 3.58
CA ASP A 112 -14.26 -7.63 2.69
C ASP A 112 -14.73 -6.94 1.40
N LEU A 113 -15.22 -5.69 1.51
CA LEU A 113 -15.56 -4.86 0.36
C LEU A 113 -14.34 -4.54 -0.49
N LEU A 114 -13.26 -4.06 0.14
CA LEU A 114 -12.02 -3.77 -0.56
C LEU A 114 -11.50 -5.01 -1.30
N LYS A 115 -11.47 -6.17 -0.62
CA LYS A 115 -11.05 -7.44 -1.24
C LYS A 115 -11.90 -7.79 -2.46
N LYS A 116 -13.24 -7.70 -2.36
CA LYS A 116 -14.15 -7.99 -3.47
C LYS A 116 -13.92 -7.06 -4.64
N ILE A 117 -13.79 -5.75 -4.37
CA ILE A 117 -13.55 -4.74 -5.39
C ILE A 117 -12.20 -4.97 -6.08
N LEU A 118 -11.16 -5.29 -5.32
CA LEU A 118 -9.86 -5.61 -5.90
C LEU A 118 -9.92 -6.81 -6.85
N LEU A 119 -10.74 -7.83 -6.54
CA LEU A 119 -10.92 -8.98 -7.44
C LEU A 119 -11.60 -8.59 -8.76
N THR A 120 -12.47 -7.59 -8.74
CA THR A 120 -13.19 -7.11 -9.93
C THR A 120 -12.35 -6.10 -10.72
N LEU A 121 -11.87 -5.05 -10.04
CA LEU A 121 -11.19 -3.93 -10.69
C LEU A 121 -9.77 -4.27 -11.16
N SER A 122 -9.03 -5.07 -10.41
CA SER A 122 -7.61 -5.33 -10.72
C SER A 122 -7.37 -5.83 -12.14
N LYS A 123 -8.36 -6.47 -12.77
CA LYS A 123 -8.26 -6.99 -14.13
C LYS A 123 -8.10 -5.90 -15.20
N ASN A 124 -8.47 -4.66 -14.87
CA ASN A 124 -8.41 -3.52 -15.77
C ASN A 124 -7.07 -2.78 -15.69
N TYR A 125 -6.17 -3.18 -14.79
CA TYR A 125 -4.90 -2.49 -14.55
C TYR A 125 -3.70 -3.38 -14.84
N GLN A 126 -2.63 -2.77 -15.29
CA GLN A 126 -1.36 -3.50 -15.48
C GLN A 126 -0.69 -3.81 -14.14
N ASN A 127 -0.78 -2.87 -13.20
CA ASN A 127 -0.18 -2.99 -11.88
C ASN A 127 -1.15 -2.49 -10.81
N VAL A 128 -1.15 -3.18 -9.66
CA VAL A 128 -1.92 -2.81 -8.45
C VAL A 128 -0.92 -2.62 -7.32
N LEU A 129 -0.85 -1.41 -6.76
CA LEU A 129 0.04 -1.04 -5.68
C LEU A 129 -0.76 -0.87 -4.40
N ILE A 130 -0.42 -1.64 -3.36
CA ILE A 130 -1.18 -1.68 -2.12
C ILE A 130 -0.31 -1.16 -0.98
N ASP A 131 -0.69 -0.01 -0.43
CA ASP A 131 -0.15 0.49 0.82
C ASP A 131 -0.90 -0.15 2.00
N SER A 132 -0.18 -0.86 2.85
CA SER A 132 -0.79 -1.58 3.95
C SER A 132 -0.64 -0.85 5.28
N PRO A 133 -1.58 -1.04 6.22
CA PRO A 133 -1.44 -0.50 7.56
C PRO A 133 -0.22 -1.07 8.27
N ALA A 134 0.19 -0.39 9.33
CA ALA A 134 1.24 -0.89 10.19
C ALA A 134 0.88 -2.22 10.85
N GLY A 135 1.85 -3.12 10.97
CA GLY A 135 1.66 -4.42 11.62
C GLY A 135 1.27 -5.53 10.64
N LEU A 136 0.69 -6.61 11.16
CA LEU A 136 0.48 -7.85 10.42
C LEU A 136 -0.99 -8.27 10.29
N GLU A 137 -1.92 -7.50 10.86
CA GLU A 137 -3.35 -7.85 10.86
C GLU A 137 -3.95 -7.89 9.44
N HIS A 138 -3.49 -7.03 8.55
CA HIS A 138 -3.94 -6.99 7.17
C HIS A 138 -3.59 -8.28 6.41
N LEU A 139 -2.48 -8.95 6.74
CA LEU A 139 -2.12 -10.26 6.20
C LEU A 139 -3.15 -11.31 6.62
N ASN A 140 -3.56 -11.33 7.90
CA ASN A 140 -4.60 -12.23 8.38
C ASN A 140 -5.95 -12.03 7.67
N ARG A 141 -6.24 -10.81 7.25
CA ARG A 141 -7.50 -10.45 6.55
C ARG A 141 -7.47 -10.78 5.06
N ARG A 142 -6.32 -11.18 4.54
CA ARG A 142 -6.13 -11.56 3.12
C ARG A 142 -6.67 -10.52 2.15
N ILE A 143 -6.38 -9.25 2.35
CA ILE A 143 -6.74 -8.17 1.41
C ILE A 143 -6.17 -8.52 0.03
N SER A 144 -4.97 -9.12 0.00
CA SER A 144 -4.39 -9.75 -1.20
C SER A 144 -3.98 -11.18 -0.88
N SER A 145 -4.65 -12.17 -1.48
CA SER A 145 -4.34 -13.60 -1.32
C SER A 145 -3.27 -14.09 -2.30
N GLU A 146 -3.07 -13.38 -3.39
CA GLU A 146 -2.07 -13.64 -4.42
C GLU A 146 -1.37 -12.33 -4.73
N VAL A 147 -0.06 -12.29 -4.56
CA VAL A 147 0.79 -11.09 -4.67
C VAL A 147 2.06 -11.50 -5.39
N GLU A 148 2.46 -10.78 -6.40
CA GLU A 148 3.72 -11.07 -7.08
C GLU A 148 4.91 -10.56 -6.27
N TYR A 149 4.80 -9.33 -5.73
CA TYR A 149 5.89 -8.69 -4.98
C TYR A 149 5.43 -8.18 -3.63
N ILE A 150 6.17 -8.53 -2.58
CA ILE A 150 6.05 -7.95 -1.25
C ILE A 150 7.34 -7.18 -0.95
N PHE A 151 7.21 -5.90 -0.60
CA PHE A 151 8.32 -5.10 -0.09
C PHE A 151 8.12 -4.86 1.40
N GLU A 152 9.00 -5.41 2.22
CA GLU A 152 9.01 -5.12 3.65
C GLU A 152 9.99 -3.98 3.93
N ILE A 153 9.42 -2.85 4.38
CA ILE A 153 10.19 -1.64 4.67
C ILE A 153 10.65 -1.66 6.13
N LEU A 154 11.96 -1.71 6.32
CA LEU A 154 12.60 -1.87 7.63
C LEU A 154 12.98 -0.53 8.24
N ASN A 155 12.61 -0.30 9.50
CA ASN A 155 13.23 0.72 10.32
C ASN A 155 14.42 0.15 11.10
N PRO A 156 15.37 0.99 11.62
CA PRO A 156 16.57 0.51 12.30
C PRO A 156 16.26 0.03 13.74
N SER A 157 15.52 -1.07 13.87
CA SER A 157 15.16 -1.61 15.17
C SER A 157 15.16 -3.15 15.17
N LYS A 158 15.52 -3.76 16.31
CA LYS A 158 15.39 -5.21 16.49
C LYS A 158 13.98 -5.71 16.14
N LYS A 159 12.97 -4.92 16.52
CA LYS A 159 11.56 -5.27 16.28
C LYS A 159 11.20 -5.30 14.79
N ALA A 160 11.96 -4.64 13.90
CA ALA A 160 11.74 -4.74 12.46
C ALA A 160 12.12 -6.14 11.95
N PHE A 161 13.26 -6.68 12.38
CA PHE A 161 13.67 -8.04 12.01
C PHE A 161 12.73 -9.11 12.60
N ASP A 162 12.31 -8.93 13.86
CA ASP A 162 11.28 -9.80 14.47
C ASP A 162 9.95 -9.73 13.71
N HIS A 163 9.65 -8.59 13.06
CA HIS A 163 8.46 -8.41 12.23
C HIS A 163 8.57 -9.22 10.94
N VAL A 164 9.71 -9.22 10.25
CA VAL A 164 9.96 -10.05 9.05
C VAL A 164 9.65 -11.53 9.34
N ILE A 165 10.23 -12.07 10.40
CA ILE A 165 10.05 -13.48 10.78
C ILE A 165 8.57 -13.78 11.09
N ARG A 166 7.89 -12.88 11.81
CA ARG A 166 6.45 -13.05 12.08
C ARG A 166 5.60 -12.93 10.84
N ALA A 167 5.91 -11.99 9.93
CA ALA A 167 5.22 -11.83 8.68
C ALA A 167 5.29 -13.11 7.84
N GLN A 168 6.49 -13.68 7.70
CA GLN A 168 6.70 -14.95 7.01
C GLN A 168 5.82 -16.07 7.59
N ARG A 169 5.84 -16.23 8.91
CA ARG A 169 5.03 -17.26 9.58
C ARG A 169 3.53 -17.07 9.33
N ILE A 170 3.03 -15.83 9.48
CA ILE A 170 1.60 -15.53 9.23
C ILE A 170 1.25 -15.80 7.77
N MET A 171 2.05 -15.35 6.81
CA MET A 171 1.80 -15.60 5.38
C MET A 171 1.69 -17.10 5.07
N GLN A 172 2.54 -17.93 5.69
CA GLN A 172 2.47 -19.38 5.56
C GLN A 172 1.18 -19.95 6.19
N GLU A 173 0.83 -19.56 7.43
CA GLU A 173 -0.36 -20.02 8.14
C GLU A 173 -1.67 -19.65 7.42
N VAL A 174 -1.77 -18.42 6.89
CA VAL A 174 -2.97 -17.96 6.18
C VAL A 174 -2.92 -18.22 4.67
N LYS A 175 -1.87 -18.90 4.18
CA LYS A 175 -1.68 -19.30 2.78
C LYS A 175 -1.75 -18.13 1.80
N ILE A 176 -1.03 -17.04 2.10
CA ILE A 176 -0.78 -15.97 1.12
C ILE A 176 0.25 -16.50 0.12
N LYS A 177 -0.09 -16.46 -1.15
CA LYS A 177 0.85 -16.80 -2.23
C LYS A 177 1.58 -15.53 -2.66
N PHE A 178 2.88 -15.57 -2.69
CA PHE A 178 3.73 -14.51 -3.25
C PHE A 178 4.87 -15.14 -4.04
N GLU A 179 5.38 -14.41 -5.04
CA GLU A 179 6.53 -14.87 -5.83
C GLU A 179 7.82 -14.34 -5.21
N HIS A 180 7.85 -13.07 -4.81
CA HIS A 180 9.02 -12.41 -4.30
C HIS A 180 8.70 -11.63 -3.02
N LEU A 181 9.56 -11.76 -2.02
CA LEU A 181 9.61 -10.90 -0.84
C LEU A 181 10.98 -10.26 -0.76
N TYR A 182 11.00 -8.95 -0.79
CA TYR A 182 12.21 -8.13 -0.70
C TYR A 182 12.21 -7.28 0.55
N LEU A 183 13.39 -7.10 1.12
CA LEU A 183 13.63 -6.20 2.23
C LEU A 183 14.24 -4.90 1.71
N VAL A 184 13.69 -3.77 2.16
CA VAL A 184 14.18 -2.43 1.84
C VAL A 184 14.44 -1.69 3.13
N GLY A 185 15.64 -1.17 3.31
CA GLY A 185 15.94 -0.25 4.41
C GLY A 185 15.18 1.05 4.21
N GLY A 186 14.31 1.40 5.16
CA GLY A 186 13.59 2.66 5.17
C GLY A 186 14.50 3.83 5.52
N TYR A 187 13.88 4.97 5.78
CA TYR A 187 14.58 6.19 6.14
C TYR A 187 15.57 5.98 7.31
N ASN A 188 16.81 6.45 7.15
CA ASN A 188 17.87 6.32 8.13
C ASN A 188 18.24 4.86 8.53
N PHE A 189 18.01 3.89 7.65
CA PHE A 189 18.44 2.52 7.90
C PHE A 189 19.96 2.40 7.75
N PRO A 190 20.71 2.06 8.82
CA PRO A 190 22.17 2.06 8.76
C PRO A 190 22.72 0.84 8.03
N GLU A 191 23.77 1.04 7.23
CA GLU A 191 24.40 -0.01 6.40
C GLU A 191 24.89 -1.23 7.23
N ASN A 192 25.31 -0.99 8.48
CA ASN A 192 25.75 -2.09 9.36
C ASN A 192 24.63 -3.05 9.79
N LEU A 193 23.38 -2.75 9.47
CA LEU A 193 22.25 -3.65 9.69
C LEU A 193 21.90 -4.52 8.46
N LYS A 194 22.59 -4.34 7.34
CA LYS A 194 22.41 -5.12 6.13
C LYS A 194 22.55 -6.63 6.39
N SER A 195 23.60 -7.07 7.05
CA SER A 195 23.80 -8.49 7.36
C SER A 195 22.65 -9.07 8.17
N LYS A 196 22.12 -8.30 9.15
CA LYS A 196 20.94 -8.73 9.91
C LYS A 196 19.67 -8.85 9.10
N ALA A 197 19.51 -7.99 8.07
CA ALA A 197 18.41 -8.12 7.14
C ALA A 197 18.56 -9.40 6.31
N GLU A 198 19.75 -9.66 5.76
CA GLU A 198 20.06 -10.86 4.99
C GLU A 198 19.96 -12.15 5.84
N ASP A 199 20.30 -12.12 7.13
CA ASP A 199 20.14 -13.23 8.06
C ASP A 199 18.69 -13.69 8.25
N THR A 200 17.70 -12.86 7.87
CA THR A 200 16.28 -13.28 7.85
C THR A 200 15.94 -14.26 6.73
N GLY A 201 16.86 -14.48 5.78
CA GLY A 201 16.70 -15.37 4.65
C GLY A 201 16.01 -14.74 3.43
N PHE A 202 15.72 -13.43 3.45
CA PHE A 202 15.16 -12.70 2.33
C PHE A 202 16.18 -11.76 1.69
N GLN A 203 15.99 -11.50 0.40
CA GLN A 203 16.87 -10.60 -0.35
C GLN A 203 16.69 -9.15 0.11
N TYR A 204 17.81 -8.54 0.53
CA TYR A 204 17.88 -7.13 0.84
C TYR A 204 18.31 -6.35 -0.41
N LEU A 205 17.48 -5.39 -0.84
CA LEU A 205 17.71 -4.63 -2.09
C LEU A 205 18.59 -3.41 -1.88
N GLY A 206 18.54 -2.79 -0.72
CA GLY A 206 19.24 -1.55 -0.41
C GLY A 206 18.47 -0.64 0.53
N ASN A 207 18.98 0.56 0.74
CA ASN A 207 18.36 1.60 1.56
C ASN A 207 17.67 2.65 0.70
N ILE A 208 16.59 3.22 1.22
CA ILE A 208 16.10 4.52 0.76
C ILE A 208 17.07 5.57 1.30
N GLU A 209 17.75 6.27 0.41
CA GLU A 209 18.70 7.30 0.79
C GLU A 209 18.01 8.47 1.50
N HIS A 210 18.75 9.08 2.45
CA HIS A 210 18.26 10.26 3.15
C HIS A 210 18.03 11.41 2.17
N ASP A 211 16.87 12.05 2.26
CA ASP A 211 16.49 13.11 1.35
C ASP A 211 15.66 14.19 2.06
N LYS A 212 16.27 15.36 2.20
CA LYS A 212 15.60 16.52 2.80
C LYS A 212 14.39 17.01 1.99
N ASN A 213 14.35 16.72 0.68
CA ASN A 213 13.21 17.11 -0.14
C ASN A 213 11.97 16.33 0.28
N ILE A 214 12.06 15.03 0.59
CA ILE A 214 10.92 14.25 1.09
C ILE A 214 10.35 14.88 2.35
N GLU A 215 11.21 15.25 3.33
CA GLU A 215 10.75 15.89 4.56
C GLU A 215 9.99 17.20 4.27
N SER A 216 10.56 18.05 3.41
CA SER A 216 9.92 19.30 3.00
C SER A 216 8.59 19.06 2.29
N TYR A 217 8.55 18.11 1.35
CA TYR A 217 7.33 17.80 0.59
C TYR A 217 6.22 17.28 1.49
N VAL A 218 6.53 16.39 2.43
CA VAL A 218 5.55 15.86 3.41
C VAL A 218 5.05 16.97 4.34
N ILE A 219 5.93 17.84 4.86
CA ILE A 219 5.54 18.96 5.71
C ILE A 219 4.66 19.97 4.95
N ASP A 220 4.98 20.24 3.71
CA ASP A 220 4.27 21.19 2.86
C ASP A 220 2.99 20.59 2.21
N GLY A 221 2.68 19.31 2.42
CA GLY A 221 1.57 18.60 1.76
C GLY A 221 1.72 18.50 0.23
N LYS A 222 2.97 18.45 -0.27
CA LYS A 222 3.27 18.33 -1.69
C LYS A 222 3.33 16.87 -2.12
N SER A 223 2.93 16.61 -3.37
CA SER A 223 2.99 15.27 -3.96
C SER A 223 4.43 14.78 -4.12
N LEU A 224 4.71 13.55 -3.66
CA LEU A 224 5.99 12.89 -3.93
C LEU A 224 6.15 12.50 -5.42
N LEU A 225 5.07 12.53 -6.21
CA LEU A 225 5.16 12.37 -7.67
C LEU A 225 5.92 13.54 -8.32
N ASP A 226 5.87 14.73 -7.71
CA ASP A 226 6.56 15.93 -8.17
C ASP A 226 8.00 16.02 -7.66
N LEU A 227 8.45 15.04 -6.87
CA LEU A 227 9.82 15.02 -6.38
C LEU A 227 10.81 15.02 -7.56
N PRO A 228 11.89 15.82 -7.53
CA PRO A 228 12.88 15.84 -8.60
C PRO A 228 13.43 14.44 -8.92
N SER A 229 13.63 14.13 -10.20
CA SER A 229 14.12 12.80 -10.62
C SER A 229 15.58 12.53 -10.20
N ASP A 230 16.32 13.56 -9.80
CA ASP A 230 17.67 13.51 -9.23
C ASP A 230 17.68 13.49 -7.68
N SER A 231 16.53 13.41 -7.07
CA SER A 231 16.38 13.30 -5.61
C SER A 231 17.01 11.99 -5.10
N PRO A 232 17.86 12.04 -4.07
CA PRO A 232 18.62 10.86 -3.59
C PRO A 232 17.72 9.67 -3.24
N SER A 233 16.60 9.92 -2.57
CA SER A 233 15.64 8.87 -2.22
C SER A 233 15.03 8.22 -3.46
N TYR A 234 14.67 9.01 -4.47
CA TYR A 234 14.11 8.48 -5.70
C TYR A 234 15.14 7.72 -6.53
N ILE A 235 16.37 8.22 -6.64
CA ILE A 235 17.47 7.51 -7.32
C ILE A 235 17.72 6.15 -6.67
N SER A 236 17.78 6.08 -5.33
CA SER A 236 18.01 4.83 -4.62
C SER A 236 16.90 3.81 -4.87
N ILE A 237 15.63 4.24 -4.82
CA ILE A 237 14.48 3.39 -5.14
C ILE A 237 14.53 2.93 -6.59
N LYS A 238 14.74 3.85 -7.53
CA LYS A 238 14.82 3.53 -8.96
C LYS A 238 15.89 2.46 -9.24
N LYS A 239 17.08 2.62 -8.65
CA LYS A 239 18.17 1.64 -8.79
C LYS A 239 17.80 0.26 -8.25
N MET A 240 17.07 0.18 -7.12
CA MET A 240 16.58 -1.09 -6.58
C MET A 240 15.55 -1.74 -7.52
N LEU A 241 14.62 -0.94 -8.06
CA LEU A 241 13.51 -1.44 -8.87
C LEU A 241 13.94 -1.87 -10.28
N GLU A 242 14.89 -1.17 -10.90
CA GLU A 242 15.42 -1.52 -12.25
C GLU A 242 16.03 -2.92 -12.33
N ASN A 243 16.41 -3.52 -11.21
CA ASN A 243 16.96 -4.87 -11.15
C ASN A 243 15.91 -5.97 -10.99
N ILE A 244 14.63 -5.62 -10.69
CA ILE A 244 13.61 -6.59 -10.30
C ILE A 244 12.26 -6.40 -10.98
N LEU A 245 11.94 -5.20 -11.48
CA LEU A 245 10.69 -4.85 -12.17
C LEU A 245 10.92 -4.44 -13.61
#